data_2561f2b7c88669b691202b5ebc1a8ffb
#
_entry.id   2561f2b7c88669b691202b5ebc1a8ffb
#
_cell.length_a   1.000
_cell.length_b   1.000
_cell.length_c   1.000
_cell.angle_alpha   90.00
_cell.angle_beta   90.00
_cell.angle_gamma   90.00
#
_symmetry.space_group_name_H-M   'P 1'
#
loop_
_entity.id
_entity.type
_entity.pdbx_description
1 polymer ?
#
loop_
_entity_poly.entity_id
_entity_poly.type
_entity_poly.pdbx_seq_one_letter_code
_entity_poly.pdbx_strand_id
1 'polypeptide(L)'
;SSEAKSGQILKFDPKSGKTTVFTAASEKSNGLMFDRDGRLIACCGANNGRMALSEILPNGRLRTLSGTFDDKRYLAPNDLVILPNGLIYFSDPRYIGNEKEEQSQMAIYRYDPFSGEVTRAIGADQIEKPNGLALSPDGKTLYVAETNNGSTGGPNAPKNAKMGRMTLNAFPIRRDGSLGTKKVLVDFGDQAGIDGLTIDT
;
A
#
# COMPACT_ATOMS: atom_id res chain seq x y z
N SER A 1 21.68 7.06 21.01
CA SER A 1 20.43 6.82 20.29
C SER A 1 20.77 6.55 18.84
N SER A 2 20.77 5.26 18.45
CA SER A 2 20.89 4.90 17.04
C SER A 2 19.57 5.27 16.35
N GLU A 3 19.57 6.33 15.58
CA GLU A 3 18.47 6.62 14.65
C GLU A 3 18.24 5.36 13.80
N ALA A 4 17.04 4.83 13.82
CA ALA A 4 16.65 3.72 12.94
C ALA A 4 16.89 4.21 11.51
N LYS A 5 17.87 3.62 10.82
CA LYS A 5 18.15 3.96 9.44
C LYS A 5 16.88 3.64 8.64
N SER A 6 16.39 4.60 7.87
CA SER A 6 15.23 4.39 6.99
C SER A 6 15.46 3.14 6.12
N GLY A 7 14.51 2.20 6.15
CA GLY A 7 14.61 0.96 5.38
C GLY A 7 14.94 -0.29 6.22
N GLN A 8 14.75 -0.24 7.54
CA GLN A 8 14.85 -1.42 8.40
C GLN A 8 13.47 -1.94 8.77
N ILE A 9 13.34 -3.27 8.88
CA ILE A 9 12.21 -3.93 9.53
C ILE A 9 12.69 -4.47 10.87
N LEU A 10 11.94 -4.16 11.92
CA LEU A 10 12.20 -4.62 13.27
C LEU A 10 11.27 -5.78 13.61
N LYS A 11 11.78 -6.75 14.36
CA LYS A 11 11.01 -7.87 14.92
C LYS A 11 11.03 -7.77 16.44
N PHE A 12 9.84 -7.70 17.02
CA PHE A 12 9.65 -7.80 18.47
C PHE A 12 9.35 -9.26 18.86
N ASP A 13 10.04 -9.75 19.88
CA ASP A 13 9.77 -11.05 20.50
C ASP A 13 9.04 -10.82 21.84
N PRO A 14 7.76 -11.18 21.95
CA PRO A 14 6.99 -10.95 23.18
C PRO A 14 7.45 -11.82 24.36
N LYS A 15 8.12 -12.96 24.11
CA LYS A 15 8.62 -13.83 25.18
C LYS A 15 9.84 -13.26 25.86
N SER A 16 10.76 -12.69 25.12
CA SER A 16 11.99 -12.09 25.66
C SER A 16 11.90 -10.58 25.87
N GLY A 17 10.85 -9.90 25.36
CA GLY A 17 10.69 -8.46 25.36
C GLY A 17 11.71 -7.72 24.47
N LYS A 18 12.43 -8.43 23.61
CA LYS A 18 13.50 -7.86 22.79
C LYS A 18 13.04 -7.48 21.40
N THR A 19 13.52 -6.36 20.93
CA THR A 19 13.40 -5.93 19.54
C THR A 19 14.73 -6.14 18.82
N THR A 20 14.71 -6.77 17.66
CA THR A 20 15.89 -7.02 16.82
C THR A 20 15.64 -6.53 15.40
N VAL A 21 16.71 -6.23 14.65
CA VAL A 21 16.60 -5.93 13.22
C VAL A 21 16.35 -7.25 12.48
N PHE A 22 15.19 -7.35 11.81
CA PHE A 22 14.86 -8.50 10.96
C PHE A 22 15.56 -8.37 9.61
N THR A 23 15.50 -7.19 8.99
CA THR A 23 16.30 -6.84 7.81
C THR A 23 16.69 -5.37 7.83
N ALA A 24 17.91 -5.08 7.40
CA ALA A 24 18.42 -3.71 7.28
C ALA A 24 18.21 -3.12 5.86
N ALA A 25 17.71 -3.92 4.93
CA ALA A 25 17.54 -3.57 3.51
C ALA A 25 16.11 -3.90 3.06
N SER A 26 15.12 -3.19 3.61
CA SER A 26 13.70 -3.41 3.27
C SER A 26 13.28 -2.73 1.96
N GLU A 27 14.19 -2.01 1.29
CA GLU A 27 13.95 -1.31 0.03
C GLU A 27 12.71 -0.41 0.05
N LYS A 28 12.61 0.41 1.10
CA LYS A 28 11.48 1.33 1.33
C LYS A 28 10.14 0.62 1.51
N SER A 29 10.14 -0.58 2.13
CA SER A 29 8.90 -1.21 2.55
C SER A 29 8.12 -0.28 3.48
N ASN A 30 6.80 -0.24 3.29
CA ASN A 30 5.85 0.55 4.07
C ASN A 30 4.77 -0.39 4.65
N GLY A 31 3.68 -0.65 3.95
CA GLY A 31 2.70 -1.65 4.37
C GLY A 31 3.29 -3.05 4.44
N LEU A 32 3.01 -3.77 5.53
CA LEU A 32 3.50 -5.12 5.80
C LEU A 32 2.35 -5.98 6.30
N MET A 33 2.18 -7.16 5.74
CA MET A 33 1.17 -8.11 6.20
C MET A 33 1.67 -9.56 6.06
N PHE A 34 1.38 -10.40 7.04
CA PHE A 34 1.55 -11.83 6.90
C PHE A 34 0.36 -12.43 6.16
N ASP A 35 0.63 -13.30 5.20
CA ASP A 35 -0.41 -14.13 4.63
C ASP A 35 -0.70 -15.36 5.54
N ARG A 36 -1.71 -16.14 5.14
CA ARG A 36 -2.10 -17.33 5.91
C ARG A 36 -1.04 -18.44 5.98
N ASP A 37 -0.07 -18.42 5.05
CA ASP A 37 1.04 -19.38 5.00
C ASP A 37 2.26 -18.87 5.78
N GLY A 38 2.15 -17.70 6.45
CA GLY A 38 3.21 -17.07 7.23
C GLY A 38 4.26 -16.36 6.39
N ARG A 39 4.00 -16.07 5.11
CA ARG A 39 4.89 -15.27 4.26
C ARG A 39 4.66 -13.80 4.56
N LEU A 40 5.73 -13.04 4.73
CA LEU A 40 5.66 -11.60 4.95
C LEU A 40 5.62 -10.88 3.61
N ILE A 41 4.50 -10.25 3.31
CA ILE A 41 4.29 -9.46 2.10
C ILE A 41 4.48 -7.98 2.41
N ALA A 42 5.08 -7.24 1.48
CA ALA A 42 5.43 -5.84 1.64
C ALA A 42 5.10 -5.02 0.39
N CYS A 43 4.57 -3.82 0.59
CA CYS A 43 4.59 -2.76 -0.40
C CYS A 43 5.91 -2.00 -0.28
N CYS A 44 6.71 -1.95 -1.33
CA CYS A 44 7.98 -1.23 -1.37
C CYS A 44 7.81 0.03 -2.22
N GLY A 45 8.00 1.20 -1.60
CA GLY A 45 7.75 2.49 -2.24
C GLY A 45 8.90 2.99 -3.11
N ALA A 46 8.81 4.26 -3.47
CA ALA A 46 9.77 5.02 -4.27
C ALA A 46 10.95 5.57 -3.43
N ASN A 47 11.68 6.53 -3.97
CA ASN A 47 12.85 7.19 -3.36
C ASN A 47 14.00 6.22 -3.08
N ASN A 48 14.49 5.60 -4.16
CA ASN A 48 15.47 4.50 -4.17
C ASN A 48 14.95 3.21 -3.52
N GLY A 49 13.63 3.03 -3.48
CA GLY A 49 13.01 1.77 -3.10
C GLY A 49 12.76 0.86 -4.31
N ARG A 50 12.15 -0.30 -4.06
CA ARG A 50 11.90 -1.31 -5.10
C ARG A 50 10.76 -0.95 -6.04
N MET A 51 9.80 -0.11 -5.60
CA MET A 51 8.58 0.24 -6.33
C MET A 51 7.78 -1.01 -6.76
N ALA A 52 7.54 -1.91 -5.82
CA ALA A 52 6.99 -3.23 -6.10
C ALA A 52 6.19 -3.80 -4.92
N LEU A 53 5.25 -4.69 -5.22
CA LEU A 53 4.75 -5.68 -4.27
C LEU A 53 5.79 -6.79 -4.14
N SER A 54 6.21 -7.13 -2.93
CA SER A 54 7.30 -8.05 -2.67
C SER A 54 6.99 -9.00 -1.53
N GLU A 55 7.66 -10.13 -1.49
CA GLU A 55 7.75 -11.00 -0.32
C GLU A 55 9.11 -10.79 0.36
N ILE A 56 9.09 -10.72 1.67
CA ILE A 56 10.32 -10.71 2.48
C ILE A 56 10.56 -12.10 3.00
N LEU A 57 11.61 -12.72 2.50
CA LEU A 57 12.00 -14.08 2.81
C LEU A 57 12.52 -14.20 4.26
N PRO A 58 12.52 -15.42 4.86
CA PRO A 58 13.02 -15.62 6.23
C PRO A 58 14.46 -15.15 6.47
N ASN A 59 15.28 -15.07 5.42
CA ASN A 59 16.65 -14.55 5.49
C ASN A 59 16.73 -13.01 5.32
N GLY A 60 15.59 -12.30 5.29
CA GLY A 60 15.50 -10.85 5.13
C GLY A 60 15.69 -10.33 3.70
N ARG A 61 15.89 -11.19 2.71
CA ARG A 61 15.96 -10.80 1.28
C ARG A 61 14.56 -10.61 0.72
N LEU A 62 14.43 -9.71 -0.27
CA LEU A 62 13.17 -9.46 -0.94
C LEU A 62 13.08 -10.24 -2.26
N ARG A 63 11.91 -10.81 -2.50
CA ARG A 63 11.49 -11.39 -3.78
C ARG A 63 10.33 -10.57 -4.35
N THR A 64 10.51 -9.98 -5.53
CA THR A 64 9.44 -9.25 -6.21
C THR A 64 8.33 -10.23 -6.60
N LEU A 65 7.08 -9.89 -6.24
CA LEU A 65 5.86 -10.56 -6.69
C LEU A 65 5.29 -9.88 -7.92
N SER A 66 5.24 -8.53 -7.88
CA SER A 66 4.84 -7.71 -9.03
C SER A 66 5.56 -6.37 -8.96
N GLY A 67 6.20 -5.96 -10.06
CA GLY A 67 6.90 -4.68 -10.19
C GLY A 67 6.27 -3.74 -11.22
N THR A 68 5.34 -4.25 -12.04
CA THR A 68 4.75 -3.50 -13.16
C THR A 68 3.26 -3.81 -13.31
N PHE A 69 2.56 -2.88 -13.93
CA PHE A 69 1.24 -3.07 -14.51
C PHE A 69 1.22 -2.47 -15.92
N ASP A 70 0.77 -3.24 -16.93
CA ASP A 70 0.85 -2.88 -18.36
C ASP A 70 2.27 -2.45 -18.77
N ASP A 71 3.29 -3.25 -18.39
CA ASP A 71 4.72 -3.03 -18.64
C ASP A 71 5.29 -1.72 -18.08
N LYS A 72 4.57 -1.03 -17.22
CA LYS A 72 4.99 0.21 -16.56
C LYS A 72 5.18 0.00 -15.08
N ARG A 73 6.26 0.54 -14.51
CA ARG A 73 6.52 0.46 -13.07
C ARG A 73 5.42 1.16 -12.27
N TYR A 74 5.16 0.63 -11.07
CA TYR A 74 4.32 1.31 -10.09
C TYR A 74 4.91 2.65 -9.69
N LEU A 75 4.06 3.51 -9.09
CA LEU A 75 4.48 4.85 -8.63
C LEU A 75 5.22 4.77 -7.29
N ALA A 76 4.57 4.23 -6.26
CA ALA A 76 5.15 4.01 -4.94
C ALA A 76 4.21 3.14 -4.08
N PRO A 77 4.16 1.82 -4.28
CA PRO A 77 3.31 0.93 -3.49
C PRO A 77 3.44 1.22 -2.00
N ASN A 78 2.28 1.41 -1.33
CA ASN A 78 2.23 1.99 0.01
C ASN A 78 1.67 1.01 1.04
N ASP A 79 0.44 0.56 0.90
CA ASP A 79 -0.23 -0.32 1.85
C ASP A 79 -0.92 -1.50 1.15
N LEU A 80 -1.20 -2.56 1.89
CA LEU A 80 -1.82 -3.77 1.35
C LEU A 80 -2.77 -4.45 2.33
N VAL A 81 -3.71 -5.20 1.77
CA VAL A 81 -4.52 -6.18 2.49
C VAL A 81 -4.58 -7.49 1.73
N ILE A 82 -4.65 -8.59 2.45
CA ILE A 82 -4.74 -9.95 1.89
C ILE A 82 -6.09 -10.54 2.23
N LEU A 83 -6.85 -10.93 1.21
CA LEU A 83 -8.16 -11.54 1.38
C LEU A 83 -8.03 -12.99 1.90
N PRO A 84 -9.09 -13.56 2.49
CA PRO A 84 -9.10 -14.97 2.90
C PRO A 84 -8.82 -15.96 1.76
N ASN A 85 -9.15 -15.60 0.52
CA ASN A 85 -8.84 -16.41 -0.67
C ASN A 85 -7.44 -16.20 -1.25
N GLY A 86 -6.61 -15.35 -0.61
CA GLY A 86 -5.22 -15.09 -0.97
C GLY A 86 -5.02 -13.93 -1.95
N LEU A 87 -6.07 -13.35 -2.55
CA LEU A 87 -5.93 -12.16 -3.38
C LEU A 87 -5.38 -10.99 -2.56
N ILE A 88 -4.52 -10.18 -3.15
CA ILE A 88 -3.87 -9.05 -2.49
C ILE A 88 -4.31 -7.75 -3.16
N TYR A 89 -4.93 -6.84 -2.40
CA TYR A 89 -5.08 -5.46 -2.82
C TYR A 89 -3.92 -4.64 -2.29
N PHE A 90 -3.39 -3.73 -3.10
CA PHE A 90 -2.38 -2.78 -2.66
C PHE A 90 -2.59 -1.41 -3.28
N SER A 91 -2.30 -0.38 -2.52
CA SER A 91 -2.37 1.01 -2.95
C SER A 91 -1.05 1.45 -3.58
N ASP A 92 -1.15 2.26 -4.63
CA ASP A 92 0.00 2.80 -5.37
C ASP A 92 -0.13 4.32 -5.53
N PRO A 93 0.00 5.09 -4.44
CA PRO A 93 0.04 6.55 -4.49
C PRO A 93 1.44 7.05 -4.86
N ARG A 94 1.56 8.38 -5.02
CA ARG A 94 2.86 9.06 -5.11
C ARG A 94 2.91 10.19 -4.09
N TYR A 95 3.58 9.97 -2.96
CA TYR A 95 3.83 10.99 -1.94
C TYR A 95 5.23 11.56 -2.00
N ILE A 96 6.20 10.70 -2.28
CA ILE A 96 7.62 11.03 -2.37
C ILE A 96 8.26 10.24 -3.52
N GLY A 97 9.41 10.71 -4.00
CA GLY A 97 10.28 9.99 -4.94
C GLY A 97 10.78 10.89 -6.07
N ASN A 98 11.95 10.56 -6.58
CA ASN A 98 12.62 11.28 -7.67
C ASN A 98 12.57 10.50 -8.98
N GLU A 99 12.08 9.25 -8.96
CA GLU A 99 11.97 8.40 -10.11
C GLU A 99 10.90 8.93 -11.08
N LYS A 100 11.11 8.69 -12.37
CA LYS A 100 10.11 8.98 -13.40
C LYS A 100 8.82 8.20 -13.10
N GLU A 101 7.71 8.89 -13.12
CA GLU A 101 6.38 8.29 -13.05
C GLU A 101 6.05 7.64 -14.39
N GLU A 102 5.83 6.32 -14.41
CA GLU A 102 5.49 5.56 -15.60
C GLU A 102 3.99 5.28 -15.69
N GLN A 103 3.32 5.09 -14.55
CA GLN A 103 1.86 5.00 -14.49
C GLN A 103 1.24 6.39 -14.68
N SER A 104 0.14 6.46 -15.43
CA SER A 104 -0.57 7.71 -15.72
C SER A 104 -1.50 8.17 -14.60
N GLN A 105 -1.70 7.34 -13.59
CA GLN A 105 -2.58 7.62 -12.46
C GLN A 105 -2.17 6.80 -11.22
N MET A 106 -2.49 7.34 -10.06
CA MET A 106 -2.49 6.60 -8.80
C MET A 106 -3.68 5.65 -8.78
N ALA A 107 -3.52 4.47 -8.16
CA ALA A 107 -4.51 3.41 -8.24
C ALA A 107 -4.45 2.46 -7.05
N ILE A 108 -5.46 1.61 -6.93
CA ILE A 108 -5.39 0.37 -6.15
C ILE A 108 -5.37 -0.78 -7.15
N TYR A 109 -4.39 -1.66 -6.99
CA TYR A 109 -4.24 -2.87 -7.78
C TYR A 109 -4.66 -4.09 -6.97
N ARG A 110 -5.07 -5.14 -7.69
CA ARG A 110 -5.31 -6.46 -7.14
C ARG A 110 -4.33 -7.44 -7.81
N TYR A 111 -3.54 -8.12 -7.00
CA TYR A 111 -2.62 -9.18 -7.41
C TYR A 111 -3.20 -10.54 -7.04
N ASP A 112 -3.20 -11.46 -7.98
CA ASP A 112 -3.53 -12.87 -7.78
C ASP A 112 -2.24 -13.69 -7.66
N PRO A 113 -1.90 -14.23 -6.49
CA PRO A 113 -0.67 -14.98 -6.29
C PRO A 113 -0.66 -16.36 -6.98
N PHE A 114 -1.81 -16.87 -7.43
CA PHE A 114 -1.90 -18.15 -8.11
C PHE A 114 -1.63 -18.06 -9.60
N SER A 115 -2.12 -17.00 -10.25
CA SER A 115 -1.89 -16.75 -11.67
C SER A 115 -0.75 -15.78 -11.94
N GLY A 116 -0.37 -14.95 -10.96
CA GLY A 116 0.53 -13.82 -11.13
C GLY A 116 -0.11 -12.61 -11.83
N GLU A 117 -1.41 -12.67 -12.09
CA GLU A 117 -2.15 -11.60 -12.76
C GLU A 117 -2.31 -10.38 -11.86
N VAL A 118 -2.20 -9.20 -12.46
CA VAL A 118 -2.51 -7.92 -11.82
C VAL A 118 -3.65 -7.25 -12.57
N THR A 119 -4.62 -6.74 -11.81
CA THR A 119 -5.70 -5.90 -12.34
C THR A 119 -5.73 -4.56 -11.62
N ARG A 120 -6.06 -3.47 -12.31
CA ARG A 120 -6.36 -2.20 -11.67
C ARG A 120 -7.77 -2.27 -11.10
N ALA A 121 -7.88 -2.39 -9.76
CA ALA A 121 -9.16 -2.56 -9.08
C ALA A 121 -9.90 -1.23 -8.89
N ILE A 122 -9.17 -0.13 -8.63
CA ILE A 122 -9.71 1.22 -8.46
C ILE A 122 -8.79 2.19 -9.18
N GLY A 123 -9.34 3.05 -10.03
CA GLY A 123 -8.63 4.12 -10.74
C GLY A 123 -8.89 5.50 -10.15
N ALA A 124 -8.27 6.51 -10.76
CA ALA A 124 -8.36 7.90 -10.33
C ALA A 124 -9.76 8.52 -10.47
N ASP A 125 -10.64 7.92 -11.25
CA ASP A 125 -12.05 8.27 -11.36
C ASP A 125 -12.82 8.08 -10.04
N GLN A 126 -12.40 7.11 -9.23
CA GLN A 126 -13.01 6.80 -7.94
C GLN A 126 -12.17 7.30 -6.74
N ILE A 127 -10.87 7.08 -6.74
CA ILE A 127 -9.92 7.48 -5.68
C ILE A 127 -8.76 8.25 -6.31
N GLU A 128 -8.54 9.49 -5.90
CA GLU A 128 -7.45 10.32 -6.44
C GLU A 128 -6.08 9.87 -5.94
N LYS A 129 -5.98 9.58 -4.63
CA LYS A 129 -4.71 9.23 -3.99
C LYS A 129 -4.94 8.26 -2.84
N PRO A 130 -4.92 6.94 -3.13
CA PRO A 130 -5.14 5.91 -2.12
C PRO A 130 -3.95 5.87 -1.15
N ASN A 131 -4.25 5.65 0.14
CA ASN A 131 -3.24 5.45 1.19
C ASN A 131 -3.52 4.13 1.90
N GLY A 132 -3.88 4.14 3.18
CA GLY A 132 -4.13 2.97 3.99
C GLY A 132 -5.30 2.12 3.50
N LEU A 133 -5.18 0.82 3.66
CA LEU A 133 -6.17 -0.19 3.32
C LEU A 133 -6.52 -1.02 4.55
N ALA A 134 -7.80 -1.37 4.71
CA ALA A 134 -8.22 -2.34 5.71
C ALA A 134 -9.38 -3.20 5.19
N LEU A 135 -9.50 -4.42 5.72
CA LEU A 135 -10.62 -5.31 5.44
C LEU A 135 -11.58 -5.35 6.62
N SER A 136 -12.89 -5.40 6.35
CA SER A 136 -13.86 -5.74 7.40
C SER A 136 -13.56 -7.14 7.95
N PRO A 137 -13.93 -7.42 9.24
CA PRO A 137 -13.68 -8.73 9.85
C PRO A 137 -14.29 -9.91 9.08
N ASP A 138 -15.39 -9.69 8.37
CA ASP A 138 -16.02 -10.69 7.51
C ASP A 138 -15.40 -10.80 6.10
N GLY A 139 -14.39 -9.99 5.79
CA GLY A 139 -13.69 -9.97 4.50
C GLY A 139 -14.53 -9.48 3.31
N LYS A 140 -15.67 -8.84 3.55
CA LYS A 140 -16.60 -8.43 2.49
C LYS A 140 -16.55 -6.96 2.11
N THR A 141 -15.77 -6.16 2.83
CA THR A 141 -15.62 -4.73 2.58
C THR A 141 -14.15 -4.35 2.60
N LEU A 142 -13.70 -3.67 1.56
CA LEU A 142 -12.42 -2.98 1.53
C LEU A 142 -12.62 -1.53 1.96
N TYR A 143 -11.96 -1.12 3.03
CA TYR A 143 -11.86 0.27 3.43
C TYR A 143 -10.61 0.90 2.83
N VAL A 144 -10.75 2.13 2.34
CA VAL A 144 -9.69 2.86 1.65
C VAL A 144 -9.60 4.26 2.22
N ALA A 145 -8.44 4.59 2.77
CA ALA A 145 -8.08 5.99 3.04
C ALA A 145 -7.70 6.67 1.73
N GLU A 146 -8.34 7.80 1.45
CA GLU A 146 -7.99 8.68 0.35
C GLU A 146 -7.41 9.96 0.94
N THR A 147 -6.10 10.22 0.68
CA THR A 147 -5.37 11.30 1.31
C THR A 147 -4.59 12.10 0.25
N ASN A 148 -5.31 12.95 -0.47
CA ASN A 148 -4.70 13.76 -1.51
C ASN A 148 -4.17 15.09 -0.95
N ASN A 149 -2.98 15.05 -0.36
CA ASN A 149 -2.27 16.22 0.14
C ASN A 149 -1.60 17.07 -0.96
N GLY A 150 -1.88 16.80 -2.24
CA GLY A 150 -1.33 17.51 -3.39
C GLY A 150 0.14 17.21 -3.69
N SER A 151 0.90 16.60 -2.78
CA SER A 151 2.32 16.33 -2.98
C SER A 151 2.55 15.11 -3.87
N THR A 152 3.49 15.18 -4.78
CA THR A 152 4.02 14.03 -5.54
C THR A 152 5.50 13.78 -5.24
N GLY A 153 6.10 14.65 -4.42
CA GLY A 153 7.44 14.49 -3.82
C GLY A 153 8.62 14.49 -4.79
N GLY A 154 8.39 14.69 -6.06
CA GLY A 154 9.47 14.79 -7.05
C GLY A 154 10.14 16.16 -7.07
N PRO A 155 11.31 16.31 -7.74
CA PRO A 155 12.02 17.59 -7.83
C PRO A 155 11.20 18.70 -8.51
N ASN A 156 10.20 18.32 -9.29
CA ASN A 156 9.28 19.21 -9.99
C ASN A 156 7.89 19.28 -9.31
N ALA A 157 7.75 18.71 -8.10
CA ALA A 157 6.48 18.77 -7.38
C ALA A 157 6.09 20.23 -7.11
N PRO A 158 4.84 20.64 -7.38
CA PRO A 158 4.39 22.00 -7.10
C PRO A 158 4.52 22.32 -5.61
N LYS A 159 5.18 23.43 -5.28
CA LYS A 159 5.36 23.86 -3.87
C LYS A 159 4.04 24.18 -3.16
N ASN A 160 3.02 24.55 -3.92
CA ASN A 160 1.68 24.92 -3.45
C ASN A 160 0.62 24.05 -4.14
N ALA A 161 0.85 22.74 -4.19
CA ALA A 161 -0.12 21.82 -4.77
C ALA A 161 -1.44 21.90 -3.99
N LYS A 162 -2.54 22.05 -4.71
CA LYS A 162 -3.88 22.05 -4.10
C LYS A 162 -4.17 20.67 -3.53
N MET A 163 -4.61 20.63 -2.29
CA MET A 163 -5.16 19.41 -1.70
C MET A 163 -6.40 18.96 -2.47
N GLY A 164 -6.52 17.65 -2.66
CA GLY A 164 -7.72 17.02 -3.19
C GLY A 164 -8.55 16.39 -2.08
N ARG A 165 -9.19 15.26 -2.40
CA ARG A 165 -10.08 14.59 -1.45
C ARG A 165 -9.34 13.99 -0.27
N MET A 166 -9.94 14.14 0.91
CA MET A 166 -9.53 13.56 2.19
C MET A 166 -10.70 12.76 2.74
N THR A 167 -10.83 11.49 2.35
CA THR A 167 -12.02 10.69 2.67
C THR A 167 -11.66 9.30 3.16
N LEU A 168 -12.55 8.72 3.98
CA LEU A 168 -12.61 7.29 4.24
C LEU A 168 -13.72 6.68 3.39
N ASN A 169 -13.36 5.67 2.62
CA ASN A 169 -14.25 5.04 1.65
C ASN A 169 -14.41 3.55 1.93
N ALA A 170 -15.57 3.01 1.58
CA ALA A 170 -15.86 1.59 1.64
C ALA A 170 -16.25 1.06 0.26
N PHE A 171 -15.74 -0.11 -0.09
CA PHE A 171 -16.05 -0.84 -1.33
C PHE A 171 -16.48 -2.25 -0.98
N PRO A 172 -17.71 -2.67 -1.30
CA PRO A 172 -18.09 -4.07 -1.18
C PRO A 172 -17.20 -4.96 -2.05
N ILE A 173 -16.76 -6.09 -1.50
CA ILE A 173 -15.97 -7.09 -2.22
C ILE A 173 -16.91 -8.20 -2.69
N ARG A 174 -16.92 -8.49 -4.00
CA ARG A 174 -17.68 -9.59 -4.59
C ARG A 174 -16.92 -10.91 -4.46
N ARG A 175 -17.60 -12.02 -4.72
CA ARG A 175 -17.02 -13.37 -4.59
C ARG A 175 -15.81 -13.60 -5.50
N ASP A 176 -15.78 -12.96 -6.66
CA ASP A 176 -14.66 -13.01 -7.62
C ASP A 176 -13.51 -12.06 -7.25
N GLY A 177 -13.61 -11.37 -6.12
CA GLY A 177 -12.66 -10.37 -5.69
C GLY A 177 -12.78 -9.04 -6.44
N SER A 178 -13.79 -8.80 -7.27
CA SER A 178 -14.04 -7.48 -7.82
C SER A 178 -14.71 -6.57 -6.80
N LEU A 179 -14.56 -5.25 -6.97
CA LEU A 179 -15.11 -4.26 -6.05
C LEU A 179 -16.46 -3.73 -6.53
N GLY A 180 -17.34 -3.47 -5.58
CA GLY A 180 -18.62 -2.81 -5.82
C GLY A 180 -18.52 -1.30 -5.83
N THR A 181 -19.68 -0.65 -5.78
CA THR A 181 -19.78 0.82 -5.80
C THR A 181 -19.21 1.44 -4.52
N LYS A 182 -18.39 2.47 -4.70
CA LYS A 182 -17.82 3.27 -3.62
C LYS A 182 -18.91 3.90 -2.75
N LYS A 183 -18.72 3.82 -1.42
CA LYS A 183 -19.47 4.60 -0.43
C LYS A 183 -18.47 5.44 0.36
N VAL A 184 -18.65 6.76 0.39
CA VAL A 184 -17.90 7.64 1.29
C VAL A 184 -18.49 7.48 2.70
N LEU A 185 -17.65 7.12 3.66
CA LEU A 185 -18.03 6.96 5.06
C LEU A 185 -17.80 8.25 5.84
N VAL A 186 -16.64 8.90 5.62
CA VAL A 186 -16.23 10.15 6.24
C VAL A 186 -15.59 11.03 5.18
N ASP A 187 -15.94 12.30 5.17
CA ASP A 187 -15.25 13.35 4.44
C ASP A 187 -14.62 14.30 5.45
N PHE A 188 -13.30 14.43 5.42
CA PHE A 188 -12.52 15.26 6.33
C PHE A 188 -12.40 16.71 5.85
N GLY A 189 -12.89 17.02 4.65
CA GLY A 189 -12.79 18.35 4.05
C GLY A 189 -11.36 18.85 3.98
N ASP A 190 -11.07 20.01 4.57
CA ASP A 190 -9.75 20.63 4.59
C ASP A 190 -8.83 20.12 5.73
N GLN A 191 -9.28 19.12 6.51
CA GLN A 191 -8.48 18.56 7.59
C GLN A 191 -7.45 17.56 7.04
N ALA A 192 -6.44 17.23 7.86
CA ALA A 192 -5.51 16.16 7.53
C ALA A 192 -6.27 14.83 7.32
N GLY A 193 -5.92 14.13 6.24
CA GLY A 193 -6.50 12.83 5.92
C GLY A 193 -5.95 11.70 6.80
N ILE A 194 -6.36 10.49 6.48
CA ILE A 194 -5.95 9.25 7.16
C ILE A 194 -4.70 8.70 6.46
N ASP A 195 -3.71 8.24 7.24
CA ASP A 195 -2.56 7.49 6.73
C ASP A 195 -2.88 5.98 6.72
N GLY A 196 -2.40 5.22 7.69
CA GLY A 196 -2.71 3.80 7.82
C GLY A 196 -4.06 3.54 8.49
N LEU A 197 -4.61 2.34 8.25
CA LEU A 197 -5.87 1.86 8.82
C LEU A 197 -5.68 0.55 9.56
N THR A 198 -6.45 0.36 10.63
CA THR A 198 -6.64 -0.94 11.26
C THR A 198 -8.07 -1.07 11.73
N ILE A 199 -8.54 -2.30 11.91
CA ILE A 199 -9.89 -2.60 12.40
C ILE A 199 -9.75 -3.47 13.64
N ASP A 200 -10.43 -3.07 14.70
CA ASP A 200 -10.61 -3.88 15.90
C ASP A 200 -11.72 -4.92 15.67
N THR A 201 -11.57 -6.11 16.27
CA THR A 201 -12.50 -7.26 16.12
C THR A 201 -13.19 -7.58 17.42
#